data_0d7fab36c2ace607e849f2669b324692
#
_entry.id   0d7fab36c2ace607e849f2669b324692
#
_cell.length_a   1.000
_cell.length_b   1.000
_cell.length_c   1.000
_cell.angle_alpha   90.00
_cell.angle_beta   90.00
_cell.angle_gamma   90.00
#
_symmetry.space_group_name_H-M   'P 1'
#
loop_
_entity.id
_entity.type
_entity.pdbx_description
1 polymer ?
#
loop_
_entity_poly.entity_id
_entity_poly.type
_entity_poly.pdbx_seq_one_letter_code
_entity_poly.pdbx_strand_id
1 'polypeptide(L)'
;EGIAHPVLLGDPDQIAAVAKGLHLSLDGIEVMDPRCNPYLETFETELFALRQRKGWTLSETQRKLQNRYVFGAMLVRAGLVDGQVHGIAQSYPNAIRPVLQVIPRREGVKKVSGLYLMISKNRTLLFADTTVNFQPSAEDLAETALLTAEMALFFDMQPRIAMLSYSNFGSVANEEAQRVTEAVRIARTRRPDLIIDGEMQADTAIVEEILEQSFPFNRLGRPANVLIFPSLAAGN
;
A
#
# COMPACT_ATOMS: atom_id res chain seq x y z
N GLU A 1 -3.33 -25.42 -4.56
CA GLU A 1 -3.67 -24.75 -5.84
C GLU A 1 -2.45 -24.17 -6.58
N GLY A 2 -1.23 -24.19 -5.97
CA GLY A 2 0.01 -23.77 -6.64
C GLY A 2 0.15 -22.26 -6.90
N ILE A 3 -0.65 -21.43 -6.21
CA ILE A 3 -0.63 -19.97 -6.39
C ILE A 3 0.61 -19.34 -5.71
N ALA A 4 1.01 -19.88 -4.56
CA ALA A 4 2.15 -19.38 -3.79
C ALA A 4 2.78 -20.51 -2.97
N HIS A 5 4.05 -20.32 -2.59
CA HIS A 5 4.75 -21.15 -1.61
C HIS A 5 4.83 -20.39 -0.29
N PRO A 6 3.94 -20.65 0.67
CA PRO A 6 3.91 -19.93 1.92
C PRO A 6 5.05 -20.34 2.86
N VAL A 7 5.62 -19.35 3.55
CA VAL A 7 6.50 -19.54 4.71
C VAL A 7 5.75 -19.02 5.94
N LEU A 8 5.49 -19.87 6.92
CA LEU A 8 4.80 -19.49 8.15
C LEU A 8 5.80 -19.04 9.22
N LEU A 9 5.56 -17.88 9.82
CA LEU A 9 6.44 -17.31 10.84
C LEU A 9 5.84 -17.49 12.23
N GLY A 10 6.53 -18.23 13.08
CA GLY A 10 6.13 -18.43 14.48
C GLY A 10 6.69 -19.71 15.09
N ASP A 11 6.21 -20.03 16.29
CA ASP A 11 6.55 -21.24 17.00
C ASP A 11 5.99 -22.47 16.26
N PRO A 12 6.84 -23.44 15.83
CA PRO A 12 6.39 -24.59 15.04
C PRO A 12 5.35 -25.45 15.75
N ASP A 13 5.50 -25.65 17.07
CA ASP A 13 4.57 -26.49 17.85
C ASP A 13 3.19 -25.82 17.95
N GLN A 14 3.16 -24.49 18.13
CA GLN A 14 1.90 -23.74 18.16
C GLN A 14 1.23 -23.75 16.78
N ILE A 15 1.99 -23.55 15.70
CA ILE A 15 1.46 -23.59 14.34
C ILE A 15 0.89 -24.98 14.04
N ALA A 16 1.62 -26.06 14.37
CA ALA A 16 1.16 -27.43 14.18
C ALA A 16 -0.13 -27.74 14.98
N ALA A 17 -0.20 -27.27 16.23
CA ALA A 17 -1.41 -27.44 17.05
C ALA A 17 -2.63 -26.72 16.45
N VAL A 18 -2.48 -25.50 15.98
CA VAL A 18 -3.54 -24.73 15.32
C VAL A 18 -3.98 -25.39 14.01
N ALA A 19 -3.02 -25.80 13.16
CA ALA A 19 -3.31 -26.47 11.90
C ALA A 19 -4.09 -27.78 12.13
N LYS A 20 -3.69 -28.57 13.12
CA LYS A 20 -4.41 -29.78 13.52
C LYS A 20 -5.85 -29.49 13.96
N GLY A 21 -6.05 -28.44 14.75
CA GLY A 21 -7.38 -28.01 15.19
C GLY A 21 -8.28 -27.54 14.05
N LEU A 22 -7.69 -27.03 12.97
CA LEU A 22 -8.39 -26.58 11.77
C LEU A 22 -8.45 -27.66 10.67
N HIS A 23 -7.96 -28.86 10.92
CA HIS A 23 -7.85 -29.96 9.94
C HIS A 23 -7.09 -29.58 8.67
N LEU A 24 -6.04 -28.75 8.79
CA LEU A 24 -5.17 -28.33 7.71
C LEU A 24 -3.87 -29.14 7.73
N SER A 25 -3.41 -29.58 6.53
CA SER A 25 -2.07 -30.15 6.36
C SER A 25 -1.05 -29.03 6.24
N LEU A 26 0.12 -29.24 6.84
CA LEU A 26 1.31 -28.41 6.67
C LEU A 26 2.34 -29.06 5.74
N ASP A 27 1.97 -30.12 5.02
CA ASP A 27 2.88 -30.83 4.13
C ASP A 27 3.41 -29.89 3.03
N GLY A 28 4.73 -29.78 2.92
CA GLY A 28 5.39 -28.90 1.98
C GLY A 28 5.35 -27.41 2.33
N ILE A 29 4.86 -27.05 3.52
CA ILE A 29 4.87 -25.67 4.02
C ILE A 29 6.05 -25.49 4.97
N GLU A 30 6.91 -24.52 4.66
CA GLU A 30 8.02 -24.15 5.54
C GLU A 30 7.50 -23.37 6.75
N VAL A 31 7.99 -23.76 7.94
CA VAL A 31 7.72 -23.04 9.20
C VAL A 31 9.03 -22.52 9.76
N MET A 32 9.11 -21.21 10.02
CA MET A 32 10.33 -20.57 10.49
C MET A 32 10.07 -19.82 11.80
N ASP A 33 10.79 -20.20 12.86
CA ASP A 33 10.74 -19.48 14.14
C ASP A 33 11.70 -18.29 14.10
N PRO A 34 11.21 -17.05 14.27
CA PRO A 34 12.07 -15.88 14.36
C PRO A 34 13.11 -15.92 15.48
N ARG A 35 12.92 -16.78 16.49
CA ARG A 35 13.85 -16.94 17.63
C ARG A 35 14.96 -17.96 17.37
N CYS A 36 14.77 -18.86 16.41
CA CYS A 36 15.70 -19.94 16.13
C CYS A 36 15.67 -20.29 14.63
N ASN A 37 16.57 -19.68 13.86
CA ASN A 37 16.66 -19.89 12.41
C ASN A 37 18.07 -19.55 11.91
N PRO A 38 18.48 -20.03 10.70
CA PRO A 38 19.83 -19.82 10.18
C PRO A 38 20.17 -18.36 9.83
N TYR A 39 19.20 -17.47 9.72
CA TYR A 39 19.39 -16.07 9.31
C TYR A 39 19.59 -15.10 10.47
N LEU A 40 19.44 -15.55 11.73
CA LEU A 40 19.44 -14.66 12.91
C LEU A 40 20.67 -13.76 12.97
N GLU A 41 21.86 -14.33 12.89
CA GLU A 41 23.12 -13.59 13.03
C GLU A 41 23.30 -12.54 11.92
N THR A 42 22.97 -12.93 10.69
CA THR A 42 23.02 -12.03 9.53
C THR A 42 22.02 -10.89 9.66
N PHE A 43 20.78 -11.23 9.98
CA PHE A 43 19.70 -10.23 10.13
C PHE A 43 19.93 -9.32 11.32
N GLU A 44 20.52 -9.81 12.39
CA GLU A 44 20.90 -9.00 13.55
C GLU A 44 21.93 -7.93 13.16
N THR A 45 22.96 -8.33 12.44
CA THR A 45 23.99 -7.42 11.95
C THR A 45 23.42 -6.38 10.99
N GLU A 46 22.63 -6.81 10.03
CA GLU A 46 22.03 -5.91 9.04
C GLU A 46 21.01 -4.94 9.67
N LEU A 47 20.12 -5.45 10.51
CA LEU A 47 19.10 -4.63 11.16
C LEU A 47 19.73 -3.62 12.12
N PHE A 48 20.77 -3.99 12.83
CA PHE A 48 21.53 -3.05 13.66
C PHE A 48 22.18 -1.97 12.81
N ALA A 49 22.84 -2.33 11.71
CA ALA A 49 23.44 -1.36 10.80
C ALA A 49 22.41 -0.35 10.26
N LEU A 50 21.19 -0.81 9.96
CA LEU A 50 20.08 0.04 9.49
C LEU A 50 19.55 1.00 10.55
N ARG A 51 19.56 0.60 11.82
CA ARG A 51 18.80 1.27 12.88
C ARG A 51 19.66 1.93 13.97
N GLN A 52 20.97 1.65 14.05
CA GLN A 52 21.87 2.22 15.06
C GLN A 52 21.85 3.76 15.07
N ARG A 53 21.81 4.41 13.90
CA ARG A 53 21.71 5.89 13.79
C ARG A 53 20.32 6.43 14.16
N LYS A 54 19.36 5.54 14.42
CA LYS A 54 18.01 5.86 14.93
C LYS A 54 17.87 5.51 16.40
N GLY A 55 19.00 5.24 17.08
CA GLY A 55 19.09 5.02 18.53
C GLY A 55 18.86 3.57 18.97
N TRP A 56 18.83 2.59 18.06
CA TRP A 56 18.71 1.20 18.47
C TRP A 56 20.05 0.66 18.98
N THR A 57 19.99 -0.04 20.11
CA THR A 57 21.12 -0.82 20.63
C THR A 57 21.11 -2.23 20.03
N LEU A 58 22.22 -2.96 20.19
CA LEU A 58 22.30 -4.34 19.74
C LEU A 58 21.25 -5.21 20.46
N SER A 59 21.11 -5.08 21.76
CA SER A 59 20.12 -5.85 22.54
C SER A 59 18.67 -5.51 22.15
N GLU A 60 18.38 -4.27 21.79
CA GLU A 60 17.08 -3.89 21.27
C GLU A 60 16.84 -4.49 19.89
N THR A 61 17.86 -4.50 19.04
CA THR A 61 17.79 -5.12 17.69
C THR A 61 17.48 -6.62 17.80
N GLN A 62 18.18 -7.35 18.67
CA GLN A 62 17.93 -8.76 18.96
C GLN A 62 16.49 -9.01 19.40
N ARG A 63 16.03 -8.24 20.36
CA ARG A 63 14.63 -8.34 20.84
C ARG A 63 13.61 -8.04 19.74
N LYS A 64 13.86 -7.02 18.92
CA LYS A 64 12.97 -6.62 17.81
C LYS A 64 12.95 -7.66 16.70
N LEU A 65 14.07 -8.30 16.42
CA LEU A 65 14.17 -9.33 15.39
C LEU A 65 13.34 -10.59 15.72
N GLN A 66 13.10 -10.87 17.00
CA GLN A 66 12.20 -11.95 17.42
C GLN A 66 10.72 -11.68 17.09
N ASN A 67 10.37 -10.44 16.76
CA ASN A 67 9.03 -10.10 16.31
C ASN A 67 8.83 -10.56 14.86
N ARG A 68 7.84 -11.43 14.62
CA ARG A 68 7.54 -12.00 13.30
C ARG A 68 7.31 -10.96 12.19
N TYR A 69 6.83 -9.77 12.53
CA TYR A 69 6.64 -8.69 11.55
C TYR A 69 7.97 -8.07 11.11
N VAL A 70 8.89 -7.88 12.05
CA VAL A 70 10.26 -7.41 11.77
C VAL A 70 11.04 -8.48 11.00
N PHE A 71 10.96 -9.72 11.47
CA PHE A 71 11.65 -10.84 10.84
C PHE A 71 11.15 -11.09 9.41
N GLY A 72 9.83 -11.09 9.19
CA GLY A 72 9.26 -11.22 7.84
C GLY A 72 9.67 -10.08 6.90
N ALA A 73 9.73 -8.85 7.41
CA ALA A 73 10.24 -7.73 6.63
C ALA A 73 11.72 -7.88 6.29
N MET A 74 12.54 -8.50 7.16
CA MET A 74 13.94 -8.82 6.86
C MET A 74 14.05 -9.91 5.78
N LEU A 75 13.19 -10.92 5.78
CA LEU A 75 13.13 -11.93 4.72
C LEU A 75 12.83 -11.30 3.35
N VAL A 76 11.84 -10.40 3.29
CA VAL A 76 11.52 -9.65 2.06
C VAL A 76 12.71 -8.79 1.63
N ARG A 77 13.32 -8.07 2.57
CA ARG A 77 14.48 -7.22 2.29
C ARG A 77 15.68 -8.01 1.75
N ALA A 78 15.90 -9.21 2.27
CA ALA A 78 16.97 -10.10 1.83
C ALA A 78 16.67 -10.81 0.49
N GLY A 79 15.46 -10.64 -0.07
CA GLY A 79 15.01 -11.33 -1.28
C GLY A 79 14.80 -12.84 -1.11
N LEU A 80 14.61 -13.29 0.12
CA LEU A 80 14.34 -14.71 0.43
C LEU A 80 12.86 -15.05 0.22
N VAL A 81 11.99 -14.05 0.24
CA VAL A 81 10.57 -14.16 -0.08
C VAL A 81 10.14 -12.93 -0.89
N ASP A 82 9.10 -13.07 -1.72
CA ASP A 82 8.61 -12.02 -2.60
C ASP A 82 7.72 -10.99 -1.89
N GLY A 83 7.12 -11.36 -0.76
CA GLY A 83 6.21 -10.49 -0.03
C GLY A 83 5.86 -11.01 1.35
N GLN A 84 5.18 -10.17 2.11
CA GLN A 84 4.72 -10.48 3.47
C GLN A 84 3.23 -10.15 3.61
N VAL A 85 2.43 -11.12 4.07
CA VAL A 85 1.01 -10.95 4.39
C VAL A 85 0.83 -11.04 5.89
N HIS A 86 0.28 -10.00 6.50
CA HIS A 86 0.03 -9.96 7.96
C HIS A 86 -0.99 -8.86 8.32
N GLY A 87 -1.33 -8.75 9.61
CA GLY A 87 -2.09 -7.61 10.14
C GLY A 87 -3.46 -7.95 10.71
N ILE A 88 -4.03 -9.12 10.42
CA ILE A 88 -5.39 -9.47 10.84
C ILE A 88 -5.60 -9.44 12.37
N ALA A 89 -4.55 -9.74 13.15
CA ALA A 89 -4.61 -9.81 14.61
C ALA A 89 -3.94 -8.62 15.31
N GLN A 90 -3.64 -7.53 14.58
CA GLN A 90 -2.95 -6.36 15.10
C GLN A 90 -3.60 -5.06 14.60
N SER A 91 -3.42 -3.98 15.37
CA SER A 91 -3.77 -2.66 14.86
C SER A 91 -2.85 -2.27 13.70
N TYR A 92 -3.37 -1.50 12.76
CA TYR A 92 -2.63 -1.06 11.57
C TYR A 92 -1.25 -0.44 11.90
N PRO A 93 -1.10 0.49 12.88
CA PRO A 93 0.21 1.04 13.23
C PRO A 93 1.21 -0.01 13.73
N ASN A 94 0.75 -1.04 14.42
CA ASN A 94 1.61 -2.11 14.91
C ASN A 94 2.04 -3.07 13.80
N ALA A 95 1.23 -3.21 12.76
CA ALA A 95 1.55 -4.02 11.59
C ALA A 95 2.51 -3.29 10.63
N ILE A 96 2.24 -2.02 10.31
CA ILE A 96 3.03 -1.30 9.28
C ILE A 96 4.36 -0.75 9.79
N ARG A 97 4.46 -0.36 11.08
CA ARG A 97 5.69 0.22 11.65
C ARG A 97 6.92 -0.68 11.48
N PRO A 98 6.88 -1.99 11.75
CA PRO A 98 8.01 -2.89 11.49
C PRO A 98 8.48 -2.85 10.04
N VAL A 99 7.54 -2.87 9.10
CA VAL A 99 7.85 -2.82 7.66
C VAL A 99 8.57 -1.53 7.31
N LEU A 100 8.05 -0.37 7.74
CA LEU A 100 8.67 0.94 7.50
C LEU A 100 10.04 1.11 8.20
N GLN A 101 10.32 0.30 9.21
CA GLN A 101 11.61 0.28 9.88
C GLN A 101 12.67 -0.51 9.13
N VAL A 102 12.27 -1.51 8.34
CA VAL A 102 13.16 -2.46 7.68
C VAL A 102 13.27 -2.20 6.18
N ILE A 103 12.13 -2.00 5.52
CA ILE A 103 12.07 -1.78 4.07
C ILE A 103 12.31 -0.31 3.76
N PRO A 104 13.36 0.04 3.00
CA PRO A 104 13.59 1.42 2.59
C PRO A 104 12.55 1.84 1.56
N ARG A 105 12.30 3.14 1.49
CA ARG A 105 11.57 3.70 0.37
C ARG A 105 12.41 3.56 -0.91
N ARG A 106 11.74 3.32 -2.03
CA ARG A 106 12.38 3.32 -3.34
C ARG A 106 13.03 4.70 -3.59
N GLU A 107 14.17 4.70 -4.27
CA GLU A 107 14.84 5.94 -4.65
C GLU A 107 13.89 6.84 -5.48
N GLY A 108 13.93 8.12 -5.22
CA GLY A 108 13.04 9.11 -5.84
C GLY A 108 11.64 9.21 -5.21
N VAL A 109 11.21 8.25 -4.39
CA VAL A 109 9.90 8.28 -3.71
C VAL A 109 10.03 9.02 -2.37
N LYS A 110 9.25 10.09 -2.21
CA LYS A 110 9.30 10.93 -1.00
C LYS A 110 8.46 10.38 0.14
N LYS A 111 7.29 9.80 -0.16
CA LYS A 111 6.34 9.29 0.83
C LYS A 111 5.82 7.90 0.46
N VAL A 112 5.44 7.14 1.47
CA VAL A 112 4.71 5.88 1.31
C VAL A 112 3.23 6.21 1.33
N SER A 113 2.43 5.56 0.51
CA SER A 113 0.97 5.62 0.53
C SER A 113 0.38 4.22 0.71
N GLY A 114 -0.80 4.17 1.34
CA GLY A 114 -1.55 2.93 1.48
C GLY A 114 -2.53 2.75 0.32
N LEU A 115 -2.71 1.50 -0.11
CA LEU A 115 -3.60 1.17 -1.21
C LEU A 115 -4.56 0.06 -0.80
N TYR A 116 -5.85 0.25 -1.08
CA TYR A 116 -6.84 -0.82 -0.99
C TYR A 116 -7.19 -1.33 -2.39
N LEU A 117 -7.14 -2.64 -2.54
CA LEU A 117 -7.69 -3.34 -3.69
C LEU A 117 -9.14 -3.72 -3.37
N MET A 118 -10.09 -2.97 -3.92
CA MET A 118 -11.52 -3.16 -3.70
C MET A 118 -12.09 -4.06 -4.78
N ILE A 119 -12.44 -5.29 -4.40
CA ILE A 119 -12.95 -6.31 -5.33
C ILE A 119 -14.46 -6.45 -5.12
N SER A 120 -15.23 -6.19 -6.15
CA SER A 120 -16.65 -6.46 -6.20
C SER A 120 -16.98 -7.41 -7.35
N LYS A 121 -18.24 -7.89 -7.44
CA LYS A 121 -18.64 -8.85 -8.49
C LYS A 121 -18.30 -8.39 -9.91
N ASN A 122 -18.37 -7.10 -10.18
CA ASN A 122 -18.27 -6.54 -11.54
C ASN A 122 -17.13 -5.54 -11.71
N ARG A 123 -16.44 -5.15 -10.64
CA ARG A 123 -15.42 -4.09 -10.69
C ARG A 123 -14.30 -4.38 -9.70
N THR A 124 -13.08 -4.10 -10.12
CA THR A 124 -11.92 -3.99 -9.27
C THR A 124 -11.47 -2.53 -9.28
N LEU A 125 -11.35 -1.93 -8.10
CA LEU A 125 -10.95 -0.54 -7.93
C LEU A 125 -9.73 -0.46 -7.01
N LEU A 126 -8.85 0.49 -7.26
CA LEU A 126 -7.75 0.85 -6.39
C LEU A 126 -8.07 2.17 -5.68
N PHE A 127 -8.02 2.16 -4.35
CA PHE A 127 -8.24 3.33 -3.50
C PHE A 127 -6.92 3.73 -2.83
N ALA A 128 -6.50 4.99 -2.94
CA ALA A 128 -5.27 5.52 -2.33
C ALA A 128 -5.38 7.03 -2.04
N ASP A 129 -4.73 7.64 -1.03
CA ASP A 129 -4.16 6.97 0.13
C ASP A 129 -5.24 6.73 1.17
N THR A 130 -5.29 5.52 1.69
CA THR A 130 -6.35 5.12 2.62
C THR A 130 -5.85 4.90 4.05
N THR A 131 -4.53 5.01 4.30
CA THR A 131 -3.99 4.53 5.58
C THR A 131 -2.79 5.28 6.13
N VAL A 132 -2.07 6.11 5.37
CA VAL A 132 -0.76 6.64 5.77
C VAL A 132 -0.73 8.17 5.91
N ASN A 133 -1.12 8.91 4.87
CA ASN A 133 -0.93 10.36 4.82
C ASN A 133 -2.17 11.11 5.29
N PHE A 134 -2.06 11.79 6.42
CA PHE A 134 -3.19 12.45 7.09
C PHE A 134 -3.74 13.63 6.26
N GLN A 135 -2.86 14.57 5.91
CA GLN A 135 -3.16 15.75 5.09
C GLN A 135 -2.08 15.88 4.01
N PRO A 136 -2.23 15.21 2.87
CA PRO A 136 -1.24 15.27 1.81
C PRO A 136 -1.23 16.64 1.12
N SER A 137 -0.05 17.11 0.72
CA SER A 137 0.10 18.26 -0.18
C SER A 137 -0.33 17.90 -1.61
N ALA A 138 -0.39 18.87 -2.51
CA ALA A 138 -0.65 18.61 -3.93
C ALA A 138 0.41 17.68 -4.54
N GLU A 139 1.67 17.87 -4.18
CA GLU A 139 2.78 17.01 -4.61
C GLU A 139 2.63 15.58 -4.09
N ASP A 140 2.22 15.42 -2.82
CA ASP A 140 1.99 14.11 -2.20
C ASP A 140 0.83 13.37 -2.89
N LEU A 141 -0.26 14.06 -3.20
CA LEU A 141 -1.41 13.51 -3.93
C LEU A 141 -1.01 13.09 -5.35
N ALA A 142 -0.24 13.93 -6.05
CA ALA A 142 0.28 13.59 -7.37
C ALA A 142 1.20 12.37 -7.31
N GLU A 143 2.10 12.28 -6.34
CA GLU A 143 2.97 11.12 -6.15
C GLU A 143 2.16 9.86 -5.83
N THR A 144 1.17 9.95 -4.95
CA THR A 144 0.24 8.83 -4.67
C THR A 144 -0.45 8.34 -5.94
N ALA A 145 -0.94 9.25 -6.78
CA ALA A 145 -1.58 8.90 -8.05
C ALA A 145 -0.63 8.14 -8.99
N LEU A 146 0.62 8.60 -9.11
CA LEU A 146 1.63 7.96 -9.96
C LEU A 146 2.03 6.58 -9.44
N LEU A 147 2.25 6.43 -8.13
CA LEU A 147 2.55 5.14 -7.52
C LEU A 147 1.38 4.16 -7.65
N THR A 148 0.15 4.65 -7.51
CA THR A 148 -1.04 3.81 -7.69
C THR A 148 -1.25 3.40 -9.15
N ALA A 149 -0.87 4.26 -10.11
CA ALA A 149 -0.85 3.89 -11.53
C ALA A 149 0.10 2.72 -11.81
N GLU A 150 1.30 2.74 -11.21
CA GLU A 150 2.25 1.62 -11.33
C GLU A 150 1.68 0.32 -10.75
N MET A 151 1.00 0.41 -9.60
CA MET A 151 0.33 -0.76 -9.00
C MET A 151 -0.86 -1.25 -9.86
N ALA A 152 -1.62 -0.35 -10.49
CA ALA A 152 -2.66 -0.75 -11.43
C ALA A 152 -2.07 -1.57 -12.60
N LEU A 153 -0.98 -1.09 -13.18
CA LEU A 153 -0.27 -1.82 -14.24
C LEU A 153 0.28 -3.17 -13.77
N PHE A 154 0.77 -3.26 -12.53
CA PHE A 154 1.21 -4.53 -11.94
C PHE A 154 0.07 -5.56 -11.81
N PHE A 155 -1.18 -5.08 -11.64
CA PHE A 155 -2.38 -5.91 -11.65
C PHE A 155 -3.03 -6.07 -13.04
N ASP A 156 -2.30 -5.80 -14.11
CA ASP A 156 -2.79 -5.83 -15.51
C ASP A 156 -4.01 -4.92 -15.75
N MET A 157 -4.15 -3.85 -14.95
CA MET A 157 -5.21 -2.87 -15.09
C MET A 157 -4.68 -1.61 -15.80
N GLN A 158 -5.37 -1.17 -16.86
CA GLN A 158 -5.08 0.13 -17.47
C GLN A 158 -5.60 1.25 -16.56
N PRO A 159 -4.71 2.08 -15.95
CA PRO A 159 -5.12 3.06 -14.96
C PRO A 159 -5.93 4.20 -15.57
N ARG A 160 -7.13 4.45 -15.00
CA ARG A 160 -7.95 5.64 -15.19
C ARG A 160 -8.13 6.28 -13.83
N ILE A 161 -7.45 7.38 -13.60
CA ILE A 161 -7.22 7.93 -12.27
C ILE A 161 -8.11 9.12 -12.04
N ALA A 162 -9.03 9.03 -11.08
CA ALA A 162 -9.83 10.14 -10.60
C ALA A 162 -9.22 10.71 -9.32
N MET A 163 -8.90 12.00 -9.33
CA MET A 163 -8.48 12.73 -8.15
C MET A 163 -9.71 13.27 -7.44
N LEU A 164 -10.04 12.69 -6.28
CA LEU A 164 -11.32 12.92 -5.62
C LEU A 164 -11.37 14.21 -4.80
N SER A 165 -12.54 14.82 -4.81
CA SER A 165 -12.92 15.97 -3.98
C SER A 165 -14.43 15.95 -3.76
N TYR A 166 -14.93 16.83 -2.90
CA TYR A 166 -16.37 17.16 -2.83
C TYR A 166 -16.80 18.17 -3.91
N SER A 167 -15.87 18.69 -4.70
CA SER A 167 -16.06 19.58 -5.85
C SER A 167 -15.93 18.82 -7.15
N ASN A 168 -16.66 19.22 -8.18
CA ASN A 168 -16.49 18.73 -9.54
C ASN A 168 -15.95 19.88 -10.42
N PHE A 169 -14.73 19.73 -10.92
CA PHE A 169 -14.11 20.60 -11.95
C PHE A 169 -14.24 22.10 -11.67
N GLY A 170 -13.95 22.53 -10.41
CA GLY A 170 -14.01 23.94 -10.01
C GLY A 170 -15.39 24.43 -9.57
N SER A 171 -16.35 23.53 -9.33
CA SER A 171 -17.70 23.92 -8.83
C SER A 171 -17.65 24.60 -7.45
N VAL A 172 -16.60 24.35 -6.67
CA VAL A 172 -16.36 24.99 -5.37
C VAL A 172 -14.92 25.51 -5.32
N ALA A 173 -14.79 26.84 -5.20
CA ALA A 173 -13.47 27.49 -5.12
C ALA A 173 -13.01 27.59 -3.66
N ASN A 174 -12.28 26.59 -3.16
CA ASN A 174 -11.59 26.65 -1.88
C ASN A 174 -10.22 25.96 -1.94
N GLU A 175 -9.42 26.14 -0.89
CA GLU A 175 -8.04 25.63 -0.82
C GLU A 175 -7.95 24.12 -0.98
N GLU A 176 -8.91 23.36 -0.45
CA GLU A 176 -8.89 21.91 -0.49
C GLU A 176 -9.15 21.38 -1.91
N ALA A 177 -10.15 21.93 -2.62
CA ALA A 177 -10.42 21.61 -4.01
C ALA A 177 -9.25 22.06 -4.92
N GLN A 178 -8.72 23.27 -4.71
CA GLN A 178 -7.57 23.79 -5.45
C GLN A 178 -6.31 22.93 -5.27
N ARG A 179 -6.09 22.39 -4.07
CA ARG A 179 -4.98 21.44 -3.81
C ARG A 179 -5.09 20.19 -4.68
N VAL A 180 -6.30 19.66 -4.86
CA VAL A 180 -6.53 18.47 -5.72
C VAL A 180 -6.35 18.84 -7.20
N THR A 181 -6.88 19.99 -7.63
CA THR A 181 -6.66 20.50 -9.00
C THR A 181 -5.17 20.67 -9.31
N GLU A 182 -4.40 21.22 -8.37
CA GLU A 182 -2.95 21.35 -8.54
C GLU A 182 -2.26 19.98 -8.58
N ALA A 183 -2.70 19.01 -7.79
CA ALA A 183 -2.19 17.64 -7.84
C ALA A 183 -2.42 16.99 -9.22
N VAL A 184 -3.59 17.20 -9.83
CA VAL A 184 -3.88 16.76 -11.20
C VAL A 184 -2.88 17.37 -12.19
N ARG A 185 -2.64 18.70 -12.09
CA ARG A 185 -1.71 19.40 -12.95
C ARG A 185 -0.29 18.83 -12.82
N ILE A 186 0.18 18.62 -11.59
CA ILE A 186 1.51 18.07 -11.31
C ILE A 186 1.63 16.64 -11.88
N ALA A 187 0.65 15.79 -11.61
CA ALA A 187 0.65 14.40 -12.07
C ALA A 187 0.70 14.31 -13.60
N ARG A 188 -0.12 15.11 -14.30
CA ARG A 188 -0.12 15.21 -15.78
C ARG A 188 1.20 15.70 -16.34
N THR A 189 1.85 16.65 -15.67
CA THR A 189 3.15 17.15 -16.10
C THR A 189 4.24 16.10 -15.98
N ARG A 190 4.21 15.30 -14.92
CA ARG A 190 5.19 14.22 -14.67
C ARG A 190 4.97 13.00 -15.56
N ARG A 191 3.71 12.64 -15.82
CA ARG A 191 3.30 11.47 -16.61
C ARG A 191 2.14 11.84 -17.55
N PRO A 192 2.45 12.50 -18.68
CA PRO A 192 1.43 12.93 -19.66
C PRO A 192 0.77 11.77 -20.40
N ASP A 193 1.34 10.58 -20.32
CA ASP A 193 0.82 9.33 -20.90
C ASP A 193 -0.33 8.72 -20.08
N LEU A 194 -0.49 9.10 -18.80
CA LEU A 194 -1.51 8.54 -17.93
C LEU A 194 -2.85 9.27 -18.09
N ILE A 195 -3.94 8.52 -17.99
CA ILE A 195 -5.29 9.05 -17.97
C ILE A 195 -5.61 9.46 -16.53
N ILE A 196 -5.49 10.77 -16.25
CA ILE A 196 -5.74 11.36 -14.92
C ILE A 196 -6.66 12.54 -15.07
N ASP A 197 -7.70 12.64 -14.26
CA ASP A 197 -8.61 13.79 -14.24
C ASP A 197 -9.16 14.10 -12.83
N GLY A 198 -9.74 15.28 -12.69
CA GLY A 198 -10.29 15.83 -11.47
C GLY A 198 -9.97 17.33 -11.32
N GLU A 199 -10.36 17.93 -10.22
CA GLU A 199 -11.01 17.26 -9.07
C GLU A 199 -12.46 16.88 -9.42
N MET A 200 -12.94 15.76 -8.85
CA MET A 200 -14.30 15.30 -9.06
C MET A 200 -14.82 14.49 -7.86
N GLN A 201 -16.14 14.42 -7.73
CA GLN A 201 -16.80 13.59 -6.73
C GLN A 201 -16.69 12.10 -7.10
N ALA A 202 -16.82 11.21 -6.11
CA ALA A 202 -16.68 9.79 -6.30
C ALA A 202 -17.76 9.19 -7.22
N ASP A 203 -19.00 9.65 -7.13
CA ASP A 203 -20.08 9.26 -8.02
C ASP A 203 -19.82 9.70 -9.47
N THR A 204 -19.35 10.93 -9.67
CA THR A 204 -18.91 11.42 -10.98
C THR A 204 -17.78 10.53 -11.55
N ALA A 205 -16.85 10.08 -10.71
CA ALA A 205 -15.72 9.27 -11.14
C ALA A 205 -16.11 7.85 -11.60
N ILE A 206 -17.16 7.25 -11.00
CA ILE A 206 -17.47 5.81 -11.18
C ILE A 206 -18.80 5.51 -11.86
N VAL A 207 -19.70 6.50 -11.99
CA VAL A 207 -21.00 6.35 -12.67
C VAL A 207 -20.90 6.93 -14.07
N GLU A 208 -21.01 6.07 -15.08
CA GLU A 208 -20.80 6.42 -16.48
C GLU A 208 -21.76 7.49 -16.97
N GLU A 209 -23.04 7.37 -16.59
CA GLU A 209 -24.08 8.33 -16.99
C GLU A 209 -23.81 9.74 -16.46
N ILE A 210 -23.32 9.86 -15.23
CA ILE A 210 -22.97 11.16 -14.63
C ILE A 210 -21.76 11.75 -15.35
N LEU A 211 -20.72 10.93 -15.55
CA LEU A 211 -19.49 11.36 -16.19
C LEU A 211 -19.72 11.86 -17.62
N GLU A 212 -20.50 11.13 -18.42
CA GLU A 212 -20.75 11.45 -19.82
C GLU A 212 -21.74 12.61 -20.01
N GLN A 213 -22.85 12.60 -19.27
CA GLN A 213 -23.91 13.59 -19.47
C GLN A 213 -23.59 14.94 -18.85
N SER A 214 -23.01 14.95 -17.64
CA SER A 214 -22.73 16.18 -16.91
C SER A 214 -21.34 16.76 -17.20
N PHE A 215 -20.36 15.91 -17.56
CA PHE A 215 -18.97 16.32 -17.76
C PHE A 215 -18.36 15.73 -19.03
N PRO A 216 -18.94 15.97 -20.22
CA PRO A 216 -18.47 15.38 -21.49
C PRO A 216 -17.05 15.80 -21.87
N PHE A 217 -16.51 16.86 -21.24
CA PHE A 217 -15.13 17.32 -21.42
C PHE A 217 -14.10 16.55 -20.59
N ASN A 218 -14.53 15.61 -19.72
CA ASN A 218 -13.64 14.83 -18.89
C ASN A 218 -12.62 14.05 -19.73
N ARG A 219 -11.42 13.82 -19.14
CA ARG A 219 -10.35 13.07 -19.80
C ARG A 219 -10.35 11.58 -19.47
N LEU A 220 -11.17 11.13 -18.53
CA LEU A 220 -11.24 9.71 -18.19
C LEU A 220 -11.85 8.89 -19.33
N GLY A 221 -12.83 9.46 -20.03
CA GLY A 221 -13.54 8.83 -21.17
C GLY A 221 -14.39 7.62 -20.79
N ARG A 222 -14.20 7.06 -19.62
CA ARG A 222 -14.94 5.95 -18.98
C ARG A 222 -14.79 6.05 -17.48
N PRO A 223 -15.60 5.32 -16.69
CA PRO A 223 -15.46 5.27 -15.23
C PRO A 223 -14.04 4.95 -14.77
N ALA A 224 -13.60 5.64 -13.73
CA ALA A 224 -12.32 5.44 -13.10
C ALA A 224 -12.21 4.03 -12.47
N ASN A 225 -10.99 3.48 -12.46
CA ASN A 225 -10.63 2.30 -11.71
C ASN A 225 -9.57 2.57 -10.62
N VAL A 226 -9.06 3.80 -10.58
CA VAL A 226 -8.14 4.29 -9.55
C VAL A 226 -8.73 5.56 -8.95
N LEU A 227 -8.97 5.56 -7.64
CA LEU A 227 -9.53 6.68 -6.89
C LEU A 227 -8.50 7.19 -5.89
N ILE A 228 -8.10 8.45 -6.03
CA ILE A 228 -7.15 9.11 -5.12
C ILE A 228 -7.91 10.03 -4.19
N PHE A 229 -7.85 9.74 -2.89
CA PHE A 229 -8.57 10.47 -1.87
C PHE A 229 -7.80 11.71 -1.40
N PRO A 230 -8.48 12.84 -1.15
CA PRO A 230 -7.83 14.12 -0.80
C PRO A 230 -7.22 14.14 0.60
N SER A 231 -7.61 13.21 1.46
CA SER A 231 -7.13 13.09 2.84
C SER A 231 -7.38 11.68 3.39
N LEU A 232 -6.68 11.34 4.49
CA LEU A 232 -6.92 10.09 5.20
C LEU A 232 -8.36 9.96 5.71
N ALA A 233 -8.95 11.05 6.16
CA ALA A 233 -10.34 11.05 6.66
C ALA A 233 -11.36 10.70 5.56
N ALA A 234 -11.06 11.03 4.30
CA ALA A 234 -11.93 10.71 3.18
C ALA A 234 -11.70 9.28 2.65
N GLY A 235 -10.49 8.74 2.81
CA GLY A 235 -10.10 7.45 2.22
C GLY A 235 -10.27 6.24 3.14
N ASN A 236 -10.40 6.46 4.46
CA ASN A 236 -10.42 5.38 5.46
C ASN A 236 -11.81 4.86 5.80
#